data_ac293141bba6c10f054bc56e1b8b3390
#
_entry.id   ac293141bba6c10f054bc56e1b8b3390
#
_cell.length_a   1.000
_cell.length_b   1.000
_cell.length_c   1.000
_cell.angle_alpha   90.00
_cell.angle_beta   90.00
_cell.angle_gamma   90.00
#
_symmetry.space_group_name_H-M   'P 1'
#
loop_
_entity.id
_entity.type
_entity.pdbx_description
1 polymer ?
#
loop_
_entity_poly.entity_id
_entity_poly.type
_entity_poly.pdbx_seq_one_letter_code
_entity_poly.pdbx_strand_id
1 'polypeptide(L)'
;MNKLIHPADVVIQPSPYGAKEAIDRIQTFLQQHGATIYTRIDQQKEMSKSGLSSGPLEYLLFGNPSAGGVVMQENPVAAIALPLKVIAWEEAGGKKWVAFYSGDGVTSDFGISANAAKALHIGGMINTALGIAPSNA
;
A
#
# COMPACT_ATOMS: atom_id res chain seq x y z
N MET A 1 -12.56 -1.65 16.55
CA MET A 1 -11.10 -1.69 16.38
C MET A 1 -10.44 -0.92 17.51
N ASN A 2 -9.48 -1.52 18.18
CA ASN A 2 -8.62 -0.77 19.05
C ASN A 2 -7.93 0.32 18.24
N LYS A 3 -7.81 1.49 18.84
CA LYS A 3 -7.24 2.64 18.15
C LYS A 3 -5.76 2.40 17.91
N LEU A 4 -5.40 2.06 16.67
CA LEU A 4 -4.01 1.85 16.28
C LEU A 4 -3.33 3.19 16.04
N ILE A 5 -2.12 3.34 16.56
CA ILE A 5 -1.32 4.54 16.32
C ILE A 5 -0.67 4.41 14.94
N HIS A 6 -0.78 5.45 14.11
CA HIS A 6 -0.19 5.47 12.78
C HIS A 6 0.11 6.91 12.36
N PRO A 7 1.05 7.11 11.43
CA PRO A 7 1.30 8.44 10.88
C PRO A 7 0.05 9.02 10.21
N ALA A 8 -0.07 10.34 10.23
CA ALA A 8 -1.21 11.03 9.61
C ALA A 8 -1.33 10.74 8.10
N ASP A 9 -0.21 10.44 7.43
CA ASP A 9 -0.16 10.15 6.01
C ASP A 9 -0.60 8.72 5.65
N VAL A 10 -0.83 7.87 6.64
CA VAL A 10 -1.30 6.50 6.40
C VAL A 10 -2.81 6.49 6.29
N VAL A 11 -3.30 5.98 5.17
CA VAL A 11 -4.73 5.75 4.95
C VAL A 11 -5.05 4.34 5.43
N ILE A 12 -6.03 4.21 6.32
CA ILE A 12 -6.56 2.92 6.77
C ILE A 12 -8.03 2.88 6.39
N GLN A 13 -8.43 1.86 5.69
CA GLN A 13 -9.82 1.75 5.23
C GLN A 13 -10.31 0.31 5.28
N PRO A 14 -11.64 0.11 5.46
CA PRO A 14 -12.21 -1.23 5.39
C PRO A 14 -11.97 -1.88 4.04
N SER A 15 -11.73 -3.18 4.05
CA SER A 15 -11.59 -3.99 2.83
C SER A 15 -12.82 -4.90 2.69
N PRO A 16 -13.39 -5.01 1.48
CA PRO A 16 -14.45 -5.98 1.24
C PRO A 16 -13.96 -7.42 1.17
N TYR A 17 -12.63 -7.62 1.13
CA TYR A 17 -12.01 -8.94 0.98
C TYR A 17 -11.02 -9.21 2.10
N GLY A 18 -10.81 -10.50 2.43
CA GLY A 18 -9.76 -10.91 3.36
C GLY A 18 -8.38 -10.55 2.81
N ALA A 19 -7.36 -10.68 3.66
CA ALA A 19 -6.00 -10.21 3.35
C ALA A 19 -5.46 -10.81 2.05
N LYS A 20 -5.53 -12.12 1.87
CA LYS A 20 -5.02 -12.78 0.67
C LYS A 20 -5.73 -12.32 -0.60
N GLU A 21 -7.05 -12.33 -0.58
CA GLU A 21 -7.84 -11.94 -1.76
C GLU A 21 -7.67 -10.46 -2.09
N ALA A 22 -7.63 -9.59 -1.06
CA ALA A 22 -7.39 -8.17 -1.28
C ALA A 22 -6.06 -7.95 -1.99
N ILE A 23 -4.98 -8.59 -1.53
CA ILE A 23 -3.66 -8.46 -2.16
C ILE A 23 -3.66 -9.11 -3.54
N ASP A 24 -4.33 -10.24 -3.75
CA ASP A 24 -4.48 -10.85 -5.09
C ASP A 24 -5.09 -9.84 -6.09
N ARG A 25 -6.16 -9.18 -5.68
CA ARG A 25 -6.87 -8.21 -6.55
C ARG A 25 -6.03 -6.98 -6.82
N ILE A 26 -5.37 -6.45 -5.81
CA ILE A 26 -4.49 -5.29 -5.95
C ILE A 26 -3.33 -5.63 -6.87
N GLN A 27 -2.68 -6.76 -6.67
CA GLN A 27 -1.56 -7.21 -7.51
C GLN A 27 -1.96 -7.31 -8.98
N THR A 28 -3.07 -7.97 -9.26
CA THR A 28 -3.56 -8.14 -10.64
C THR A 28 -3.85 -6.79 -11.28
N PHE A 29 -4.54 -5.91 -10.55
CA PHE A 29 -4.86 -4.57 -11.06
C PHE A 29 -3.60 -3.77 -11.37
N LEU A 30 -2.65 -3.75 -10.45
CA LEU A 30 -1.41 -3.01 -10.62
C LEU A 30 -0.61 -3.52 -11.82
N GLN A 31 -0.51 -4.84 -11.98
CA GLN A 31 0.19 -5.44 -13.12
C GLN A 31 -0.47 -5.07 -14.44
N GLN A 32 -1.79 -5.06 -14.50
CA GLN A 32 -2.54 -4.66 -15.68
C GLN A 32 -2.34 -3.19 -16.04
N HIS A 33 -1.93 -2.37 -15.08
CA HIS A 33 -1.70 -0.93 -15.26
C HIS A 33 -0.21 -0.57 -15.27
N GLY A 34 0.65 -1.52 -15.58
CA GLY A 34 2.06 -1.27 -15.83
C GLY A 34 2.96 -1.16 -14.61
N ALA A 35 2.45 -1.49 -13.43
CA ALA A 35 3.28 -1.52 -12.23
C ALA A 35 4.14 -2.78 -12.20
N THR A 36 5.32 -2.66 -11.58
CA THR A 36 6.19 -3.79 -11.27
C THR A 36 5.92 -4.23 -9.84
N ILE A 37 5.72 -5.52 -9.64
CA ILE A 37 5.61 -6.11 -8.32
C ILE A 37 7.00 -6.57 -7.90
N TYR A 38 7.58 -5.93 -6.89
CA TYR A 38 8.92 -6.26 -6.43
C TYR A 38 8.93 -7.44 -5.49
N THR A 39 7.97 -7.49 -4.57
CA THR A 39 7.83 -8.61 -3.67
C THR A 39 6.43 -8.66 -3.06
N ARG A 40 6.03 -9.85 -2.66
CA ARG A 40 4.80 -10.08 -1.91
C ARG A 40 5.14 -10.95 -0.71
N ILE A 41 4.67 -10.54 0.46
CA ILE A 41 5.01 -11.23 1.71
C ILE A 41 3.73 -11.63 2.44
N ASP A 42 3.63 -12.92 2.74
CA ASP A 42 2.66 -13.47 3.68
C ASP A 42 3.28 -13.39 5.07
N GLN A 43 2.98 -12.31 5.78
CA GLN A 43 3.60 -12.04 7.08
C GLN A 43 3.13 -13.01 8.16
N GLN A 44 1.89 -13.48 8.08
CA GLN A 44 1.41 -14.51 9.00
C GLN A 44 2.29 -15.75 8.93
N LYS A 45 2.60 -16.18 7.70
CA LYS A 45 3.46 -17.35 7.47
C LYS A 45 4.88 -17.10 7.97
N GLU A 46 5.44 -15.92 7.73
CA GLU A 46 6.78 -15.57 8.21
C GLU A 46 6.85 -15.57 9.74
N MET A 47 5.84 -15.00 10.40
CA MET A 47 5.77 -14.97 11.86
C MET A 47 5.64 -16.41 12.43
N SER A 48 4.85 -17.24 11.77
CA SER A 48 4.66 -18.64 12.14
C SER A 48 5.98 -19.42 12.16
N LYS A 49 6.87 -19.13 11.21
CA LYS A 49 8.21 -19.76 11.18
C LYS A 49 9.06 -19.40 12.40
N SER A 50 8.77 -18.26 13.03
CA SER A 50 9.47 -17.80 14.24
C SER A 50 8.71 -18.15 15.53
N GLY A 51 7.67 -18.96 15.44
CA GLY A 51 6.86 -19.36 16.59
C GLY A 51 5.87 -18.31 17.06
N LEU A 52 5.63 -17.27 16.26
CA LEU A 52 4.68 -16.20 16.59
C LEU A 52 3.34 -16.46 15.91
N SER A 53 2.27 -16.20 16.65
CA SER A 53 0.91 -16.27 16.10
C SER A 53 0.43 -14.90 15.69
N SER A 54 -0.27 -14.84 14.56
CA SER A 54 -0.97 -13.62 14.14
C SER A 54 -2.19 -13.99 13.30
N GLY A 55 -3.10 -13.04 13.12
CA GLY A 55 -4.12 -13.16 12.09
C GLY A 55 -3.52 -12.98 10.69
N PRO A 56 -4.35 -13.16 9.65
CA PRO A 56 -3.89 -12.92 8.29
C PRO A 56 -3.33 -11.52 8.13
N LEU A 57 -2.15 -11.42 7.53
CA LEU A 57 -1.47 -10.16 7.23
C LEU A 57 -0.58 -10.41 6.03
N GLU A 58 -0.87 -9.72 4.93
CA GLU A 58 -0.07 -9.79 3.71
C GLU A 58 0.21 -8.40 3.21
N TYR A 59 1.31 -8.25 2.52
CA TYR A 59 1.61 -6.97 1.89
C TYR A 59 2.41 -7.13 0.60
N LEU A 60 2.38 -6.06 -0.17
CA LEU A 60 2.91 -5.98 -1.52
C LEU A 60 3.80 -4.76 -1.60
N LEU A 61 5.01 -4.93 -2.16
CA LEU A 61 5.89 -3.84 -2.52
C LEU A 61 5.88 -3.72 -4.05
N PHE A 62 5.61 -2.53 -4.53
CA PHE A 62 5.39 -2.31 -5.95
C PHE A 62 5.79 -0.90 -6.35
N GLY A 63 5.86 -0.67 -7.65
CA GLY A 63 6.11 0.64 -8.19
C GLY A 63 6.08 0.63 -9.71
N ASN A 64 6.10 1.82 -10.28
CA ASN A 64 6.32 1.99 -11.71
C ASN A 64 7.74 2.54 -11.86
N PRO A 65 8.69 1.77 -12.44
CA PRO A 65 10.09 2.21 -12.52
C PRO A 65 10.27 3.57 -13.20
N SER A 66 9.47 3.86 -14.22
CA SER A 66 9.54 5.15 -14.90
C SER A 66 9.02 6.27 -14.01
N ALA A 67 7.86 6.10 -13.40
CA ALA A 67 7.24 7.12 -12.55
C ALA A 67 8.03 7.34 -11.26
N GLY A 68 8.45 6.24 -10.60
CA GLY A 68 9.30 6.32 -9.42
C GLY A 68 10.68 6.88 -9.72
N GLY A 69 11.19 6.60 -10.92
CA GLY A 69 12.46 7.16 -11.40
C GLY A 69 12.44 8.68 -11.48
N VAL A 70 11.34 9.26 -11.90
CA VAL A 70 11.19 10.74 -11.95
C VAL A 70 11.29 11.34 -10.54
N VAL A 71 10.66 10.69 -9.54
CA VAL A 71 10.76 11.12 -8.14
C VAL A 71 12.22 11.08 -7.67
N MET A 72 12.94 10.01 -7.96
CA MET A 72 14.34 9.84 -7.56
C MET A 72 15.30 10.77 -8.32
N GLN A 73 14.95 11.17 -9.54
CA GLN A 73 15.70 12.18 -10.27
C GLN A 73 15.62 13.55 -9.59
N GLU A 74 14.47 13.88 -9.00
CA GLU A 74 14.30 15.12 -8.25
C GLU A 74 15.05 15.07 -6.92
N ASN A 75 14.95 13.94 -6.21
CA ASN A 75 15.62 13.74 -4.93
C ASN A 75 15.91 12.26 -4.71
N PRO A 76 17.18 11.83 -4.89
CA PRO A 76 17.52 10.41 -4.73
C PRO A 76 17.29 9.88 -3.32
N VAL A 77 17.26 10.74 -2.31
CA VAL A 77 17.00 10.32 -0.93
C VAL A 77 15.57 9.82 -0.77
N ALA A 78 14.64 10.26 -1.63
CA ALA A 78 13.27 9.76 -1.62
C ALA A 78 13.19 8.25 -1.90
N ALA A 79 14.24 7.66 -2.47
CA ALA A 79 14.29 6.20 -2.66
C ALA A 79 14.18 5.42 -1.35
N ILE A 80 14.47 6.05 -0.20
CA ILE A 80 14.29 5.38 1.11
C ILE A 80 12.80 5.09 1.40
N ALA A 81 11.89 5.85 0.81
CA ALA A 81 10.43 5.67 0.97
C ALA A 81 9.82 4.79 -0.13
N LEU A 82 10.64 4.29 -1.05
CA LEU A 82 10.22 3.46 -2.16
C LEU A 82 10.86 2.06 -2.05
N PRO A 83 10.27 1.01 -2.63
CA PRO A 83 9.00 0.98 -3.40
C PRO A 83 7.79 1.32 -2.54
N LEU A 84 6.66 1.56 -3.21
CA LEU A 84 5.39 1.75 -2.55
C LEU A 84 4.93 0.44 -1.91
N LYS A 85 4.06 0.54 -0.90
CA LYS A 85 3.61 -0.61 -0.14
C LYS A 85 2.13 -0.50 0.17
N VAL A 86 1.43 -1.61 0.08
CA VAL A 86 0.06 -1.76 0.56
C VAL A 86 -0.01 -2.99 1.43
N ILE A 87 -0.68 -2.88 2.58
CA ILE A 87 -0.88 -3.99 3.50
C ILE A 87 -2.36 -4.31 3.62
N ALA A 88 -2.67 -5.58 3.86
CA ALA A 88 -4.03 -6.03 4.15
C ALA A 88 -3.99 -6.99 5.33
N TRP A 89 -4.93 -6.82 6.26
CA TRP A 89 -4.99 -7.68 7.43
C TRP A 89 -6.42 -7.90 7.89
N GLU A 90 -6.59 -8.90 8.75
CA GLU A 90 -7.87 -9.25 9.35
C GLU A 90 -7.72 -9.27 10.86
N GLU A 91 -8.68 -8.65 11.54
CA GLU A 91 -8.79 -8.70 12.99
C GLU A 91 -9.52 -9.97 13.44
N ALA A 92 -9.30 -10.35 14.69
CA ALA A 92 -9.93 -11.53 15.28
C ALA A 92 -11.47 -11.52 15.20
N GLY A 93 -12.10 -10.35 15.17
CA GLY A 93 -13.54 -10.19 15.02
C GLY A 93 -14.04 -10.30 13.58
N GLY A 94 -13.17 -10.58 12.62
CA GLY A 94 -13.53 -10.71 11.20
C GLY A 94 -13.50 -9.41 10.42
N LYS A 95 -13.14 -8.30 11.03
CA LYS A 95 -12.96 -7.03 10.31
C LYS A 95 -11.72 -7.11 9.44
N LYS A 96 -11.83 -6.57 8.23
CA LYS A 96 -10.81 -6.64 7.18
C LYS A 96 -10.41 -5.24 6.78
N TRP A 97 -9.11 -5.02 6.66
CA TRP A 97 -8.55 -3.69 6.45
C TRP A 97 -7.47 -3.69 5.38
N VAL A 98 -7.30 -2.55 4.75
CA VAL A 98 -6.12 -2.24 3.93
C VAL A 98 -5.55 -0.91 4.39
N ALA A 99 -4.24 -0.75 4.24
CA ALA A 99 -3.57 0.49 4.58
C ALA A 99 -2.40 0.74 3.63
N PHE A 100 -2.15 2.04 3.39
CA PHE A 100 -1.08 2.49 2.51
C PHE A 100 -0.80 3.97 2.80
N TYR A 101 0.36 4.46 2.38
CA TYR A 101 0.65 5.89 2.46
C TYR A 101 -0.12 6.64 1.39
N SER A 102 -0.67 7.80 1.72
CA SER A 102 -1.40 8.66 0.76
C SER A 102 -0.47 9.23 -0.32
N GLY A 103 0.79 9.39 -0.01
CA GLY A 103 1.79 10.02 -0.86
C GLY A 103 2.09 11.47 -0.48
N ASP A 104 1.25 12.10 0.32
CA ASP A 104 1.43 13.50 0.72
C ASP A 104 2.67 13.69 1.60
N GLY A 105 2.91 12.75 2.53
CA GLY A 105 4.05 12.82 3.44
C GLY A 105 5.38 12.74 2.69
N VAL A 106 5.50 11.80 1.77
CA VAL A 106 6.72 11.64 0.95
C VAL A 106 6.94 12.89 0.09
N THR A 107 5.85 13.40 -0.51
CA THR A 107 5.90 14.62 -1.32
C THR A 107 6.46 15.78 -0.51
N SER A 108 5.92 15.99 0.69
CA SER A 108 6.32 17.07 1.58
C SER A 108 7.73 16.88 2.13
N ASP A 109 8.00 15.68 2.67
CA ASP A 109 9.27 15.41 3.36
C ASP A 109 10.49 15.48 2.45
N PHE A 110 10.33 15.12 1.18
CA PHE A 110 11.43 15.08 0.23
C PHE A 110 11.37 16.19 -0.82
N GLY A 111 10.42 17.12 -0.69
CA GLY A 111 10.30 18.27 -1.57
C GLY A 111 10.00 17.90 -3.03
N ILE A 112 9.16 16.91 -3.24
CA ILE A 112 8.83 16.41 -4.59
C ILE A 112 7.84 17.35 -5.27
N SER A 113 8.07 17.65 -6.55
CA SER A 113 7.16 18.50 -7.33
C SER A 113 5.78 17.86 -7.47
N ALA A 114 4.75 18.69 -7.65
CA ALA A 114 3.38 18.20 -7.82
C ALA A 114 3.25 17.23 -9.00
N ASN A 115 4.00 17.46 -10.07
CA ASN A 115 3.94 16.59 -11.24
C ASN A 115 4.54 15.19 -10.95
N ALA A 116 5.73 15.15 -10.35
CA ALA A 116 6.38 13.89 -10.00
C ALA A 116 5.62 13.15 -8.89
N ALA A 117 5.00 13.88 -7.96
CA ALA A 117 4.26 13.33 -6.84
C ALA A 117 3.02 12.52 -7.26
N LYS A 118 2.53 12.68 -8.47
CA LYS A 118 1.39 11.90 -8.99
C LYS A 118 1.65 10.40 -8.87
N ALA A 119 2.90 9.97 -9.04
CA ALA A 119 3.28 8.57 -8.93
C ALA A 119 3.14 7.99 -7.52
N LEU A 120 3.04 8.85 -6.52
CA LEU A 120 2.96 8.46 -5.10
C LEU A 120 1.52 8.32 -4.61
N HIS A 121 0.55 8.84 -5.36
CA HIS A 121 -0.87 8.85 -4.98
C HIS A 121 -1.57 7.62 -5.55
N ILE A 122 -1.68 6.56 -4.76
CA ILE A 122 -2.17 5.25 -5.20
C ILE A 122 -3.59 4.93 -4.72
N GLY A 123 -4.19 5.79 -3.90
CA GLY A 123 -5.49 5.51 -3.29
C GLY A 123 -6.59 5.15 -4.29
N GLY A 124 -6.66 5.88 -5.41
CA GLY A 124 -7.64 5.61 -6.46
C GLY A 124 -7.46 4.23 -7.09
N MET A 125 -6.22 3.82 -7.33
CA MET A 125 -5.92 2.49 -7.89
C MET A 125 -6.29 1.38 -6.90
N ILE A 126 -5.97 1.55 -5.63
CA ILE A 126 -6.30 0.58 -4.59
C ILE A 126 -7.83 0.42 -4.49
N ASN A 127 -8.55 1.53 -4.44
CA ASN A 127 -10.01 1.50 -4.37
C ASN A 127 -10.64 0.85 -5.61
N THR A 128 -10.15 1.17 -6.79
CA THR A 128 -10.63 0.54 -8.03
C THR A 128 -10.37 -0.97 -8.01
N ALA A 129 -9.18 -1.39 -7.59
CA ALA A 129 -8.81 -2.80 -7.51
C ALA A 129 -9.74 -3.60 -6.57
N LEU A 130 -10.18 -2.96 -5.50
CA LEU A 130 -11.04 -3.58 -4.49
C LEU A 130 -12.54 -3.38 -4.76
N GLY A 131 -12.89 -2.63 -5.81
CA GLY A 131 -14.29 -2.34 -6.10
C GLY A 131 -14.94 -1.39 -5.09
N ILE A 132 -14.15 -0.54 -4.45
CA ILE A 132 -14.65 0.44 -3.49
C ILE A 132 -15.00 1.71 -4.25
N ALA A 133 -16.24 2.18 -4.06
CA ALA A 133 -16.69 3.41 -4.70
C ALA A 133 -15.91 4.62 -4.17
N PRO A 134 -15.63 5.62 -5.04
CA PRO A 134 -15.02 6.86 -4.57
C PRO A 134 -15.86 7.53 -3.49
N SER A 135 -15.19 8.14 -2.50
CA SER A 135 -15.87 8.95 -1.51
C SER A 135 -16.42 10.22 -2.17
N ASN A 136 -17.67 10.55 -1.87
CA ASN A 136 -18.33 11.76 -2.35
C ASN A 136 -18.17 12.94 -1.38
N ALA A 137 -17.26 12.82 -0.45
CA ALA A 137 -17.02 13.88 0.53
C ALA A 137 -16.24 15.05 -0.06
#